data_92d89e4b05b59bb11f74094788a805b7
#
_entry.id   92d89e4b05b59bb11f74094788a805b7
#
_cell.length_a   1.000
_cell.length_b   1.000
_cell.length_c   1.000
_cell.angle_alpha   90.00
_cell.angle_beta   90.00
_cell.angle_gamma   90.00
#
_symmetry.space_group_name_H-M   'P 1'
#
loop_
_entity.id
_entity.type
_entity.pdbx_description
1 polymer ?
#
loop_
_entity_poly.entity_id
_entity_poly.type
_entity_poly.pdbx_seq_one_letter_code
_entity_poly.pdbx_strand_id
1 'polypeptide(L)'
;MISKNNYTLPISRNLITRIDRTSSPAHIGKLRNAVDFLAPIGTPVVASANGIVTYVEDSFNIGGPDYSYWKFSNFIVLMHSNGEFSRYDHLAFESSRVRINQKVECGQHIGNVGLTGFTFIPHLHFQVFIFTGLNIWMDYETLEVRFVNDC
;
A
#
# COMPACT_ATOMS: atom_id res chain seq x y z
N MET A 1 11.80 -13.10 -3.81
CA MET A 1 11.30 -13.91 -2.67
C MET A 1 9.79 -13.77 -2.57
N ILE A 2 9.15 -14.79 -2.04
CA ILE A 2 7.70 -14.83 -1.82
C ILE A 2 7.44 -14.53 -0.35
N SER A 3 6.33 -13.85 -0.05
CA SER A 3 5.93 -13.57 1.33
C SER A 3 5.71 -14.85 2.13
N LYS A 4 6.06 -14.84 3.40
CA LYS A 4 5.82 -15.93 4.35
C LYS A 4 4.40 -15.88 4.92
N ASN A 5 3.85 -14.66 5.08
CA ASN A 5 2.49 -14.46 5.55
C ASN A 5 1.50 -14.54 4.39
N ASN A 6 0.26 -14.86 4.71
CA ASN A 6 -0.86 -14.77 3.79
C ASN A 6 -1.43 -13.34 3.83
N TYR A 7 -1.80 -12.83 2.67
CA TYR A 7 -2.40 -11.51 2.52
C TYR A 7 -3.70 -11.61 1.73
N THR A 8 -4.71 -10.87 2.14
CA THR A 8 -5.93 -10.71 1.36
C THR A 8 -5.85 -9.47 0.49
N LEU A 9 -6.75 -9.31 -0.46
CA LEU A 9 -6.82 -8.10 -1.28
C LEU A 9 -7.05 -6.89 -0.38
N PRO A 10 -6.31 -5.79 -0.60
CA PRO A 10 -6.44 -4.57 0.22
C PRO A 10 -7.66 -3.73 -0.14
N ILE A 11 -8.41 -4.11 -1.16
CA ILE A 11 -9.68 -3.53 -1.58
C ILE A 11 -10.64 -4.66 -1.84
N SER A 12 -11.92 -4.48 -1.50
CA SER A 12 -12.97 -5.46 -1.81
C SER A 12 -12.97 -5.78 -3.31
N ARG A 13 -12.95 -7.09 -3.64
CA ARG A 13 -12.79 -7.55 -5.03
C ARG A 13 -13.79 -6.93 -6.00
N ASN A 14 -15.03 -6.76 -5.59
CA ASN A 14 -16.09 -6.18 -6.44
C ASN A 14 -15.91 -4.68 -6.71
N LEU A 15 -15.02 -4.00 -6.00
CA LEU A 15 -14.71 -2.58 -6.20
C LEU A 15 -13.45 -2.36 -7.03
N ILE A 16 -12.69 -3.41 -7.32
CA ILE A 16 -11.48 -3.34 -8.13
C ILE A 16 -11.86 -3.40 -9.60
N THR A 17 -11.45 -2.40 -10.38
CA THR A 17 -11.71 -2.37 -11.83
C THR A 17 -10.61 -3.08 -12.62
N ARG A 18 -9.37 -3.08 -12.09
CA ARG A 18 -8.22 -3.73 -12.72
C ARG A 18 -7.11 -3.95 -11.71
N ILE A 19 -6.38 -5.05 -11.85
CA ILE A 19 -5.15 -5.32 -11.09
C ILE A 19 -3.98 -5.28 -12.06
N ASP A 20 -2.97 -4.46 -11.75
CA ASP A 20 -1.80 -4.29 -12.60
C ASP A 20 -0.52 -4.57 -11.80
N ARG A 21 0.27 -5.52 -12.28
CA ARG A 21 1.57 -5.90 -11.70
C ARG A 21 2.76 -5.46 -12.56
N THR A 22 2.50 -4.94 -13.76
CA THR A 22 3.52 -4.70 -14.78
C THR A 22 3.74 -3.25 -15.14
N SER A 23 2.91 -2.34 -14.63
CA SER A 23 3.03 -0.91 -14.92
C SER A 23 4.37 -0.36 -14.44
N SER A 24 5.13 0.19 -15.33
CA SER A 24 6.32 0.97 -15.08
C SER A 24 5.92 2.45 -14.95
N PRO A 25 6.67 3.30 -14.20
CA PRO A 25 7.95 3.05 -13.53
C PRO A 25 7.83 2.53 -12.09
N ALA A 26 6.63 2.40 -11.56
CA ALA A 26 6.42 2.08 -10.15
C ALA A 26 6.67 0.61 -9.80
N HIS A 27 6.98 -0.25 -10.78
CA HIS A 27 7.14 -1.69 -10.61
C HIS A 27 8.48 -2.20 -11.12
N ILE A 28 9.51 -1.39 -11.02
CA ILE A 28 10.89 -1.74 -11.39
C ILE A 28 11.81 -1.67 -10.19
N GLY A 29 12.96 -2.34 -10.26
CA GLY A 29 13.96 -2.34 -9.21
C GLY A 29 13.38 -2.85 -7.89
N LYS A 30 13.48 -2.04 -6.83
CA LYS A 30 12.96 -2.38 -5.49
C LYS A 30 11.45 -2.55 -5.46
N LEU A 31 10.72 -1.93 -6.38
CA LEU A 31 9.26 -1.96 -6.47
C LEU A 31 8.72 -3.04 -7.42
N ARG A 32 9.57 -3.92 -7.92
CA ARG A 32 9.19 -4.90 -8.95
C ARG A 32 8.03 -5.83 -8.56
N ASN A 33 7.82 -6.03 -7.28
CA ASN A 33 6.73 -6.89 -6.77
C ASN A 33 5.52 -6.10 -6.27
N ALA A 34 5.49 -4.79 -6.48
CA ALA A 34 4.33 -3.98 -6.14
C ALA A 34 3.14 -4.30 -7.06
N VAL A 35 1.96 -4.05 -6.56
CA VAL A 35 0.70 -4.32 -7.27
C VAL A 35 -0.17 -3.06 -7.22
N ASP A 36 -0.69 -2.63 -8.36
CA ASP A 36 -1.66 -1.55 -8.43
C ASP A 36 -3.07 -2.11 -8.55
N PHE A 37 -3.93 -1.65 -7.66
CA PHE A 37 -5.36 -1.97 -7.67
C PHE A 37 -6.11 -0.71 -8.11
N LEU A 38 -6.62 -0.71 -9.34
CA LEU A 38 -7.37 0.41 -9.87
C LEU A 38 -8.78 0.39 -9.29
N ALA A 39 -9.18 1.51 -8.71
CA ALA A 39 -10.49 1.70 -8.10
C ALA A 39 -10.78 3.19 -8.01
N PRO A 40 -12.07 3.60 -7.97
CA PRO A 40 -12.43 5.01 -7.85
C PRO A 40 -11.88 5.67 -6.59
N ILE A 41 -11.66 6.98 -6.65
CA ILE A 41 -11.35 7.80 -5.47
C ILE A 41 -12.44 7.58 -4.42
N GLY A 42 -12.02 7.40 -3.16
CA GLY A 42 -12.93 7.17 -2.06
C GLY A 42 -13.20 5.71 -1.75
N THR A 43 -12.76 4.78 -2.60
CA THR A 43 -12.90 3.34 -2.33
C THR A 43 -12.20 2.96 -1.03
N PRO A 44 -12.86 2.24 -0.11
CA PRO A 44 -12.23 1.82 1.14
C PRO A 44 -11.02 0.92 0.91
N VAL A 45 -9.94 1.21 1.63
CA VAL A 45 -8.74 0.39 1.70
C VAL A 45 -8.74 -0.33 3.04
N VAL A 46 -8.49 -1.63 3.01
CA VAL A 46 -8.52 -2.49 4.20
C VAL A 46 -7.15 -3.12 4.44
N ALA A 47 -6.87 -3.44 5.70
CA ALA A 47 -5.64 -4.15 6.07
C ALA A 47 -5.64 -5.54 5.44
N SER A 48 -4.57 -5.88 4.73
CA SER A 48 -4.42 -7.18 4.04
C SER A 48 -4.08 -8.34 4.98
N ALA A 49 -3.67 -8.04 6.20
CA ALA A 49 -3.35 -9.01 7.25
C ALA A 49 -3.39 -8.32 8.60
N ASN A 50 -3.45 -9.11 9.67
CA ASN A 50 -3.31 -8.59 11.03
C ASN A 50 -1.94 -7.91 11.19
N GLY A 51 -1.90 -6.80 11.89
CA GLY A 51 -0.64 -6.08 12.08
C GLY A 51 -0.74 -4.93 13.06
N ILE A 52 0.35 -4.17 13.10
CA ILE A 52 0.47 -2.94 13.91
C ILE A 52 0.85 -1.81 12.97
N VAL A 53 0.17 -0.68 13.08
CA VAL A 53 0.46 0.51 12.29
C VAL A 53 1.81 1.08 12.71
N THR A 54 2.76 1.19 11.78
CA THR A 54 4.09 1.76 12.05
C THR A 54 4.28 3.14 11.45
N TYR A 55 3.50 3.50 10.43
CA TYR A 55 3.58 4.83 9.81
C TYR A 55 2.25 5.24 9.21
N VAL A 56 1.92 6.53 9.32
CA VAL A 56 0.74 7.16 8.71
C VAL A 56 1.15 8.53 8.18
N GLU A 57 0.88 8.77 6.90
CA GLU A 57 0.91 10.08 6.28
C GLU A 57 -0.39 10.29 5.52
N ASP A 58 -1.20 11.27 5.89
CA ASP A 58 -2.46 11.58 5.19
C ASP A 58 -2.73 13.09 5.06
N SER A 59 -1.69 13.90 5.24
CA SER A 59 -1.81 15.36 5.23
C SER A 59 -1.72 16.00 3.84
N PHE A 60 -1.34 15.25 2.81
CA PHE A 60 -1.20 15.79 1.46
C PHE A 60 -2.52 15.73 0.69
N ASN A 61 -2.73 16.73 -0.16
CA ASN A 61 -3.92 16.81 -1.02
C ASN A 61 -3.54 17.19 -2.45
N ILE A 62 -2.37 16.78 -2.91
CA ILE A 62 -1.89 17.03 -4.26
C ILE A 62 -1.28 15.78 -4.87
N GLY A 63 -1.38 15.68 -6.18
CA GLY A 63 -0.79 14.61 -6.94
C GLY A 63 -0.86 14.91 -8.43
N GLY A 64 -0.15 14.15 -9.22
CA GLY A 64 -0.15 14.33 -10.67
C GLY A 64 0.82 13.41 -11.38
N PRO A 65 0.86 13.48 -12.72
CA PRO A 65 1.65 12.57 -13.56
C PRO A 65 3.12 12.95 -13.69
N ASP A 66 3.59 13.95 -12.96
CA ASP A 66 4.99 14.35 -12.93
C ASP A 66 5.72 13.68 -11.77
N TYR A 67 6.94 13.21 -12.01
CA TYR A 67 7.75 12.56 -10.98
C TYR A 67 7.96 13.43 -9.74
N SER A 68 7.96 14.75 -9.86
CA SER A 68 8.11 15.68 -8.73
C SER A 68 7.04 15.53 -7.64
N TYR A 69 5.89 14.92 -7.96
CA TYR A 69 4.82 14.66 -7.00
C TYR A 69 5.10 13.48 -6.06
N TRP A 70 6.15 12.69 -6.27
CA TRP A 70 6.41 11.47 -5.52
C TRP A 70 6.39 11.65 -4.00
N LYS A 71 6.87 12.79 -3.51
CA LYS A 71 6.98 13.11 -2.07
C LYS A 71 5.63 13.48 -1.43
N PHE A 72 4.58 13.65 -2.21
CA PHE A 72 3.26 14.04 -1.72
C PHE A 72 2.28 12.86 -1.63
N SER A 73 2.76 11.64 -1.75
CA SER A 73 1.91 10.47 -1.57
C SER A 73 1.53 10.29 -0.10
N ASN A 74 0.23 10.13 0.15
CA ASN A 74 -0.24 9.67 1.45
C ASN A 74 -0.13 8.15 1.51
N PHE A 75 0.31 7.63 2.64
CA PHE A 75 0.48 6.19 2.78
C PHE A 75 0.40 5.72 4.23
N ILE A 76 0.10 4.43 4.39
CA ILE A 76 0.07 3.73 5.67
C ILE A 76 0.99 2.50 5.55
N VAL A 77 1.74 2.22 6.60
CA VAL A 77 2.58 1.02 6.71
C VAL A 77 2.15 0.21 7.92
N LEU A 78 1.95 -1.08 7.70
CA LEU A 78 1.64 -2.07 8.73
C LEU A 78 2.81 -3.03 8.91
N MET A 79 3.13 -3.34 10.15
CA MET A 79 4.10 -4.38 10.51
C MET A 79 3.35 -5.68 10.81
N HIS A 80 3.85 -6.78 10.25
CA HIS A 80 3.31 -8.12 10.43
C HIS A 80 4.34 -9.06 11.06
N SER A 81 3.94 -10.29 11.31
CA SER A 81 4.87 -11.34 11.71
C SER A 81 5.93 -11.61 10.63
N ASN A 82 6.98 -12.36 10.98
CA ASN A 82 8.07 -12.74 10.09
C ASN A 82 8.91 -11.57 9.53
N GLY A 83 8.86 -10.40 10.18
CA GLY A 83 9.59 -9.22 9.71
C GLY A 83 9.06 -8.62 8.41
N GLU A 84 7.83 -8.94 8.04
CA GLU A 84 7.19 -8.42 6.84
C GLU A 84 6.37 -7.17 7.15
N PHE A 85 6.28 -6.28 6.16
CA PHE A 85 5.51 -5.04 6.21
C PHE A 85 4.63 -4.93 4.98
N SER A 86 3.48 -4.29 5.12
CA SER A 86 2.66 -3.91 3.97
C SER A 86 2.53 -2.39 3.89
N ARG A 87 2.52 -1.86 2.68
CA ARG A 87 2.42 -0.42 2.43
C ARG A 87 1.30 -0.15 1.43
N TYR A 88 0.53 0.89 1.72
CA TYR A 88 -0.67 1.32 1.02
C TYR A 88 -0.51 2.78 0.62
N ASP A 89 -0.30 3.05 -0.68
CA ASP A 89 0.04 4.39 -1.20
C ASP A 89 -1.07 5.04 -2.00
N HIS A 90 -0.91 6.35 -2.22
CA HIS A 90 -1.82 7.24 -2.96
C HIS A 90 -3.17 7.40 -2.27
N LEU A 91 -3.17 7.36 -0.95
CA LEU A 91 -4.39 7.50 -0.16
C LEU A 91 -4.93 8.93 -0.19
N ALA A 92 -6.23 9.06 -0.01
CA ALA A 92 -6.91 10.34 0.02
C ALA A 92 -6.49 11.18 1.24
N PHE A 93 -6.57 12.49 1.07
CA PHE A 93 -6.32 13.48 2.12
C PHE A 93 -7.23 13.23 3.33
N GLU A 94 -6.62 13.19 4.52
CA GLU A 94 -7.32 12.98 5.80
C GLU A 94 -8.20 11.71 5.83
N SER A 95 -7.82 10.68 5.05
CA SER A 95 -8.62 9.44 5.00
C SER A 95 -8.18 8.36 5.98
N SER A 96 -7.07 8.54 6.69
CA SER A 96 -6.60 7.52 7.64
C SER A 96 -7.63 7.29 8.74
N ARG A 97 -7.96 6.02 8.96
CA ARG A 97 -8.81 5.55 10.06
C ARG A 97 -8.00 4.97 11.21
N VAL A 98 -6.68 5.07 11.13
CA VAL A 98 -5.75 4.44 12.07
C VAL A 98 -4.64 5.40 12.44
N ARG A 99 -3.96 5.11 13.52
CA ARG A 99 -2.81 5.87 14.01
C ARG A 99 -1.64 4.95 14.33
N ILE A 100 -0.45 5.50 14.43
CA ILE A 100 0.77 4.77 14.78
C ILE A 100 0.58 4.00 16.08
N ASN A 101 1.08 2.77 16.13
CA ASN A 101 0.99 1.80 17.22
C ASN A 101 -0.38 1.14 17.41
N GLN A 102 -1.37 1.47 16.59
CA GLN A 102 -2.66 0.81 16.65
C GLN A 102 -2.57 -0.61 16.09
N LYS A 103 -3.19 -1.58 16.78
CA LYS A 103 -3.39 -2.93 16.23
C LYS A 103 -4.55 -2.89 15.23
N VAL A 104 -4.38 -3.58 14.11
CA VAL A 104 -5.41 -3.74 13.09
C VAL A 104 -5.61 -5.20 12.76
N GLU A 105 -6.83 -5.55 12.44
CA GLU A 105 -7.19 -6.89 11.98
C GLU A 105 -7.29 -6.92 10.46
N CYS A 106 -7.02 -8.07 9.88
CA CYS A 106 -7.25 -8.33 8.45
C CYS A 106 -8.67 -7.93 8.07
N GLY A 107 -8.83 -7.14 7.01
CA GLY A 107 -10.14 -6.63 6.56
C GLY A 107 -10.59 -5.34 7.22
N GLN A 108 -9.89 -4.84 8.24
CA GLN A 108 -10.24 -3.57 8.89
C GLN A 108 -10.01 -2.39 7.95
N HIS A 109 -10.97 -1.47 7.87
CA HIS A 109 -10.86 -0.23 7.07
C HIS A 109 -9.79 0.68 7.66
N ILE A 110 -8.77 1.02 6.85
CA ILE A 110 -7.63 1.83 7.30
C ILE A 110 -7.50 3.18 6.58
N GLY A 111 -8.05 3.33 5.40
CA GLY A 111 -7.99 4.56 4.62
C GLY A 111 -8.83 4.44 3.34
N ASN A 112 -8.66 5.38 2.42
CA ASN A 112 -9.42 5.41 1.17
C ASN A 112 -8.51 5.67 -0.01
N VAL A 113 -8.83 5.11 -1.16
CA VAL A 113 -8.15 5.41 -2.43
C VAL A 113 -8.23 6.89 -2.73
N GLY A 114 -7.11 7.48 -3.09
CA GLY A 114 -7.00 8.89 -3.48
C GLY A 114 -6.26 9.06 -4.80
N LEU A 115 -5.65 10.23 -4.97
CA LEU A 115 -4.85 10.60 -6.13
C LEU A 115 -3.64 11.43 -5.71
N THR A 116 -3.10 11.16 -4.53
CA THR A 116 -1.94 11.87 -4.00
C THR A 116 -0.63 11.25 -4.46
N GLY A 117 0.39 12.08 -4.58
CA GLY A 117 1.72 11.64 -5.03
C GLY A 117 1.86 11.51 -6.54
N PHE A 118 2.86 10.75 -6.97
CA PHE A 118 3.12 10.52 -8.39
C PHE A 118 2.18 9.43 -8.91
N THR A 119 1.14 9.85 -9.63
CA THR A 119 0.09 8.95 -10.12
C THR A 119 -0.59 9.53 -11.35
N PHE A 120 -1.07 8.64 -12.23
CA PHE A 120 -1.75 9.00 -13.48
C PHE A 120 -3.27 8.83 -13.39
N ILE A 121 -3.72 7.85 -12.61
CA ILE A 121 -5.14 7.51 -12.45
C ILE A 121 -5.39 7.04 -11.01
N PRO A 122 -6.64 7.13 -10.51
CA PRO A 122 -6.96 6.62 -9.18
C PRO A 122 -6.65 5.13 -9.04
N HIS A 123 -5.81 4.80 -8.08
CA HIS A 123 -5.45 3.43 -7.74
C HIS A 123 -4.84 3.35 -6.37
N LEU A 124 -4.80 2.17 -5.81
CA LEU A 124 -3.99 1.85 -4.64
C LEU A 124 -2.70 1.18 -5.12
N HIS A 125 -1.56 1.76 -4.79
CA HIS A 125 -0.25 1.10 -4.92
C HIS A 125 0.00 0.31 -3.64
N PHE A 126 0.16 -1.00 -3.77
CA PHE A 126 0.32 -1.92 -2.64
C PHE A 126 1.62 -2.70 -2.79
N GLN A 127 2.35 -2.84 -1.70
CA GLN A 127 3.53 -3.70 -1.66
C GLN A 127 3.71 -4.35 -0.29
N VAL A 128 4.27 -5.55 -0.29
CA VAL A 128 4.79 -6.23 0.89
C VAL A 128 6.31 -6.22 0.79
N PHE A 129 6.99 -5.93 1.88
CA PHE A 129 8.44 -5.80 1.87
C PHE A 129 9.07 -6.21 3.20
N ILE A 130 10.38 -6.44 3.16
CA ILE A 130 11.24 -6.64 4.32
C ILE A 130 12.34 -5.58 4.31
N PHE A 131 12.83 -5.22 5.48
CA PHE A 131 14.05 -4.40 5.58
C PHE A 131 15.28 -5.26 5.39
N THR A 132 16.27 -4.75 4.64
CA THR A 132 17.52 -5.42 4.33
C THR A 132 18.74 -4.76 5.00
N GLY A 133 18.52 -3.64 5.68
CA GLY A 133 19.55 -2.86 6.38
C GLY A 133 18.94 -1.87 7.35
N LEU A 134 19.70 -0.83 7.73
CA LEU A 134 19.28 0.15 8.73
C LEU A 134 18.60 1.39 8.16
N ASN A 135 18.77 1.67 6.86
CA ASN A 135 18.13 2.81 6.23
C ASN A 135 16.71 2.42 5.79
N ILE A 136 15.70 2.86 6.54
CA ILE A 136 14.30 2.51 6.31
C ILE A 136 13.75 3.01 4.95
N TRP A 137 14.41 3.98 4.32
CA TRP A 137 14.00 4.53 3.03
C TRP A 137 14.65 3.83 1.84
N MET A 138 15.82 3.22 2.03
CA MET A 138 16.64 2.67 0.97
C MET A 138 16.86 1.16 1.08
N ASP A 139 16.90 0.64 2.31
CA ASP A 139 17.32 -0.74 2.57
C ASP A 139 16.08 -1.65 2.75
N TYR A 140 15.37 -1.87 1.66
CA TYR A 140 14.22 -2.78 1.65
C TYR A 140 14.16 -3.57 0.35
N GLU A 141 13.42 -4.67 0.39
CA GLU A 141 13.13 -5.51 -0.77
C GLU A 141 11.66 -5.88 -0.78
N THR A 142 11.00 -5.69 -1.93
CA THR A 142 9.60 -6.11 -2.08
C THR A 142 9.51 -7.61 -2.29
N LEU A 143 8.44 -8.20 -1.76
CA LEU A 143 8.15 -9.62 -1.86
C LEU A 143 7.01 -9.87 -2.84
N GLU A 144 7.09 -10.97 -3.58
CA GLU A 144 5.96 -11.46 -4.38
C GLU A 144 4.85 -11.92 -3.43
N VAL A 145 3.66 -11.38 -3.62
CA VAL A 145 2.51 -11.70 -2.78
C VAL A 145 1.55 -12.62 -3.50
N ARG A 146 1.24 -13.74 -2.88
CA ARG A 146 0.13 -14.60 -3.29
C ARG A 146 -1.06 -14.28 -2.41
N PHE A 147 -2.07 -13.68 -3.02
CA PHE A 147 -3.26 -13.31 -2.28
C PHE A 147 -4.14 -14.54 -2.02
N VAL A 148 -4.68 -14.58 -0.80
CA VAL A 148 -5.68 -15.57 -0.38
C VAL A 148 -7.06 -14.90 -0.30
N ASN A 149 -8.12 -15.69 -0.32
CA ASN A 149 -9.48 -15.14 -0.40
C ASN A 149 -9.97 -14.58 0.94
N ASP A 150 -9.58 -15.19 2.05
CA ASP A 150 -10.09 -14.85 3.37
C ASP A 150 -8.97 -14.70 4.39
N CYS A 151 -9.21 -13.90 5.37
CA CYS A 151 -8.30 -13.68 6.50
C CYS A 151 -7.99 -14.96 7.35
#